data_cdd0e1edae2bae798743b92c108079fd
#
_entry.id   cdd0e1edae2bae798743b92c108079fd
#
_cell.length_a   1.000
_cell.length_b   1.000
_cell.length_c   1.000
_cell.angle_alpha   90.00
_cell.angle_beta   90.00
_cell.angle_gamma   90.00
#
_symmetry.space_group_name_H-M   'P 1'
#
loop_
_entity.id
_entity.type
_entity.pdbx_description
1 polymer ?
#
loop_
_entity_poly.entity_id
_entity_poly.type
_entity_poly.pdbx_seq_one_letter_code
_entity_poly.pdbx_strand_id
1 'polypeptide(L)'
;MQFNPNLKEVIILKLTKKQITELIENLKSAHPEATCSLDFSTPFELVVAVMLSAQCTDERVNKTTPAIFAKYNKPEDFSNINISLLESLIHPCGFYKNKAKNIIACSKKIISDFNGQVPSTMEELVSLPGVGRKSANVIMLEAFNTPVGIAVDTHCKRIANRIRIK
;
A
#
# COMPACT_ATOMS: atom_id res chain seq x y z
N MET A 1 -18.14 47.71 -23.51
CA MET A 1 -17.95 46.96 -22.28
C MET A 1 -16.57 46.37 -22.29
N GLN A 2 -15.63 46.98 -21.55
CA GLN A 2 -14.24 46.52 -21.48
C GLN A 2 -14.17 45.36 -20.51
N PHE A 3 -13.68 44.23 -20.98
CA PHE A 3 -13.32 43.07 -20.14
C PHE A 3 -12.11 43.43 -19.28
N ASN A 4 -12.28 43.34 -17.94
CA ASN A 4 -11.21 43.57 -16.99
C ASN A 4 -10.40 42.24 -16.85
N PRO A 5 -9.12 42.17 -17.26
CA PRO A 5 -8.32 40.92 -17.23
C PRO A 5 -7.74 40.60 -15.87
N ASN A 6 -8.06 41.31 -14.79
CA ASN A 6 -7.43 41.20 -13.46
C ASN A 6 -8.20 40.37 -12.40
N LEU A 7 -9.06 39.46 -12.79
CA LEU A 7 -9.77 38.60 -11.85
C LEU A 7 -9.24 37.15 -11.85
N LYS A 8 -7.94 36.96 -11.67
CA LYS A 8 -7.33 35.63 -11.42
C LYS A 8 -6.21 35.62 -10.39
N GLU A 9 -6.22 36.46 -9.41
CA GLU A 9 -5.58 36.10 -8.15
C GLU A 9 -6.62 35.43 -7.24
N VAL A 10 -6.86 34.16 -7.52
CA VAL A 10 -7.50 33.29 -6.53
C VAL A 10 -6.47 33.16 -5.41
N ILE A 11 -6.64 33.97 -4.36
CA ILE A 11 -5.85 33.84 -3.13
C ILE A 11 -6.03 32.40 -2.66
N ILE A 12 -5.00 31.58 -2.90
CA ILE A 12 -4.96 30.20 -2.45
C ILE A 12 -4.68 30.22 -0.97
N LEU A 13 -5.72 30.42 -0.15
CA LEU A 13 -5.63 30.32 1.31
C LEU A 13 -5.30 28.88 1.68
N LYS A 14 -4.12 28.66 2.26
CA LYS A 14 -3.76 27.39 2.90
C LYS A 14 -4.58 27.22 4.16
N LEU A 15 -4.99 25.99 4.46
CA LEU A 15 -5.63 25.71 5.74
C LEU A 15 -4.68 26.04 6.90
N THR A 16 -5.22 26.65 7.92
CA THR A 16 -4.51 26.89 9.19
C THR A 16 -4.33 25.57 9.94
N LYS A 17 -3.39 25.52 10.88
CA LYS A 17 -3.21 24.34 11.74
C LYS A 17 -4.50 23.95 12.46
N LYS A 18 -5.27 24.93 12.96
CA LYS A 18 -6.57 24.68 13.60
C LYS A 18 -7.57 23.99 12.67
N GLN A 19 -7.70 24.49 11.44
CA GLN A 19 -8.58 23.88 10.42
C GLN A 19 -8.14 22.47 10.02
N ILE A 20 -6.82 22.21 9.97
CA ILE A 20 -6.30 20.86 9.70
C ILE A 20 -6.63 19.93 10.87
N THR A 21 -6.46 20.36 12.11
CA THR A 21 -6.83 19.55 13.29
C THR A 21 -8.32 19.24 13.28
N GLU A 22 -9.17 20.23 13.07
CA GLU A 22 -10.63 20.05 13.01
C GLU A 22 -11.03 19.09 11.87
N LEU A 23 -10.39 19.20 10.71
CA LEU A 23 -10.61 18.27 9.58
C LEU A 23 -10.24 16.83 9.96
N ILE A 24 -9.10 16.63 10.64
CA ILE A 24 -8.68 15.29 11.08
C ILE A 24 -9.68 14.72 12.08
N GLU A 25 -10.13 15.49 13.06
CA GLU A 25 -11.14 15.04 14.04
C GLU A 25 -12.48 14.70 13.35
N ASN A 26 -12.92 15.52 12.39
CA ASN A 26 -14.11 15.25 11.61
C ASN A 26 -13.97 13.96 10.78
N LEU A 27 -12.80 13.70 10.17
CA LEU A 27 -12.54 12.46 9.45
C LEU A 27 -12.56 11.25 10.37
N LYS A 28 -11.94 11.33 11.56
CA LYS A 28 -11.98 10.26 12.56
C LYS A 28 -13.41 9.96 13.01
N SER A 29 -14.20 11.00 13.24
CA SER A 29 -15.61 10.86 13.65
C SER A 29 -16.49 10.29 12.54
N ALA A 30 -16.24 10.65 11.28
CA ALA A 30 -16.99 10.16 10.13
C ALA A 30 -16.62 8.72 9.73
N HIS A 31 -15.40 8.29 10.04
CA HIS A 31 -14.87 6.98 9.66
C HIS A 31 -14.17 6.29 10.84
N PRO A 32 -14.86 6.01 11.95
CA PRO A 32 -14.26 5.42 13.14
C PRO A 32 -13.71 4.01 12.90
N GLU A 33 -14.31 3.27 11.97
CA GLU A 33 -13.94 1.89 11.62
C GLU A 33 -12.96 1.80 10.42
N ALA A 34 -12.28 2.91 10.09
CA ALA A 34 -11.34 2.91 8.98
C ALA A 34 -10.13 2.02 9.30
N THR A 35 -10.02 0.91 8.58
CA THR A 35 -8.95 -0.08 8.70
C THR A 35 -8.37 -0.41 7.33
N CYS A 36 -7.33 -1.22 7.29
CA CYS A 36 -6.81 -1.77 6.05
C CYS A 36 -7.89 -2.64 5.38
N SER A 37 -8.13 -2.40 4.09
CA SER A 37 -9.11 -3.16 3.31
C SER A 37 -8.58 -4.50 2.77
N LEU A 38 -7.27 -4.77 2.89
CA LEU A 38 -6.66 -6.03 2.47
C LEU A 38 -6.82 -7.09 3.56
N ASP A 39 -7.19 -8.31 3.16
CA ASP A 39 -7.30 -9.46 4.04
C ASP A 39 -5.94 -10.16 4.17
N PHE A 40 -5.47 -10.33 5.40
CA PHE A 40 -4.23 -11.02 5.73
C PHE A 40 -4.25 -11.56 7.16
N SER A 41 -3.47 -12.60 7.45
CA SER A 41 -3.31 -13.19 8.77
C SER A 41 -1.89 -13.04 9.31
N THR A 42 -0.91 -12.84 8.44
CA THR A 42 0.50 -12.70 8.82
C THR A 42 1.15 -11.48 8.16
N PRO A 43 2.25 -10.94 8.71
CA PRO A 43 3.01 -9.87 8.06
C PRO A 43 3.46 -10.22 6.63
N PHE A 44 3.80 -11.48 6.36
CA PHE A 44 4.20 -11.93 5.04
C PHE A 44 3.01 -11.93 4.05
N GLU A 45 1.86 -12.41 4.48
CA GLU A 45 0.63 -12.33 3.67
C GLU A 45 0.29 -10.88 3.31
N LEU A 46 0.45 -9.94 4.26
CA LEU A 46 0.28 -8.52 3.99
C LEU A 46 1.26 -8.01 2.94
N VAL A 47 2.55 -8.39 3.01
CA VAL A 47 3.55 -8.02 1.99
C VAL A 47 3.06 -8.47 0.60
N VAL A 48 2.65 -9.73 0.47
CA VAL A 48 2.15 -10.28 -0.80
C VAL A 48 0.88 -9.56 -1.26
N ALA A 49 -0.09 -9.35 -0.36
CA ALA A 49 -1.34 -8.65 -0.67
C ALA A 49 -1.11 -7.22 -1.14
N VAL A 50 -0.22 -6.46 -0.47
CA VAL A 50 0.17 -5.10 -0.86
C VAL A 50 0.89 -5.08 -2.22
N MET A 51 1.74 -6.06 -2.53
CA MET A 51 2.35 -6.18 -3.85
C MET A 51 1.31 -6.48 -4.94
N LEU A 52 0.29 -7.27 -4.61
CA LEU A 52 -0.80 -7.58 -5.54
C LEU A 52 -1.75 -6.40 -5.74
N SER A 53 -1.93 -5.52 -4.74
CA SER A 53 -2.81 -4.35 -4.85
C SER A 53 -2.25 -3.22 -5.74
N ALA A 54 -0.98 -3.29 -6.14
CA ALA A 54 -0.41 -2.33 -7.09
C ALA A 54 -1.19 -2.33 -8.42
N GLN A 55 -1.87 -1.23 -8.73
CA GLN A 55 -2.77 -1.07 -9.89
C GLN A 55 -3.86 -2.18 -9.98
N CYS A 56 -4.36 -2.61 -8.83
CA CYS A 56 -5.45 -3.57 -8.69
C CYS A 56 -6.33 -3.13 -7.52
N THR A 57 -7.62 -3.44 -7.56
CA THR A 57 -8.52 -3.14 -6.43
C THR A 57 -8.29 -4.13 -5.30
N ASP A 58 -8.41 -3.67 -4.05
CA ASP A 58 -8.28 -4.53 -2.87
C ASP A 58 -9.34 -5.65 -2.87
N GLU A 59 -10.56 -5.35 -3.31
CA GLU A 59 -11.62 -6.37 -3.48
C GLU A 59 -11.17 -7.54 -4.37
N ARG A 60 -10.45 -7.24 -5.47
CA ARG A 60 -9.94 -8.28 -6.36
C ARG A 60 -8.80 -9.06 -5.73
N VAL A 61 -7.93 -8.38 -5.00
CA VAL A 61 -6.87 -9.05 -4.21
C VAL A 61 -7.50 -9.99 -3.20
N ASN A 62 -8.46 -9.52 -2.41
CA ASN A 62 -9.14 -10.31 -1.38
C ASN A 62 -9.93 -11.50 -1.93
N LYS A 63 -10.41 -11.42 -3.18
CA LYS A 63 -11.00 -12.58 -3.88
C LYS A 63 -9.96 -13.59 -4.37
N THR A 64 -8.72 -13.16 -4.58
CA THR A 64 -7.67 -13.99 -5.17
C THR A 64 -6.80 -14.68 -4.11
N THR A 65 -6.47 -13.98 -3.03
CA THR A 65 -5.48 -14.41 -2.04
C THR A 65 -5.89 -15.59 -1.15
N PRO A 66 -7.17 -15.81 -0.76
CA PRO A 66 -7.52 -16.89 0.16
C PRO A 66 -7.13 -18.27 -0.35
N ALA A 67 -7.36 -18.55 -1.62
CA ALA A 67 -7.01 -19.84 -2.22
C ALA A 67 -5.49 -20.05 -2.32
N ILE A 68 -4.73 -18.94 -2.41
CA ILE A 68 -3.26 -18.95 -2.44
C ILE A 68 -2.73 -19.16 -1.02
N PHE A 69 -3.16 -18.33 -0.06
CA PHE A 69 -2.67 -18.36 1.32
C PHE A 69 -3.03 -19.64 2.07
N ALA A 70 -4.11 -20.32 1.67
CA ALA A 70 -4.42 -21.66 2.19
C ALA A 70 -3.34 -22.71 1.91
N LYS A 71 -2.49 -22.50 0.88
CA LYS A 71 -1.44 -23.44 0.44
C LYS A 71 -0.04 -22.86 0.58
N TYR A 72 0.10 -21.56 0.38
CA TYR A 72 1.37 -20.83 0.31
C TYR A 72 1.26 -19.59 1.20
N ASN A 73 1.75 -19.64 2.42
CA ASN A 73 1.63 -18.54 3.38
C ASN A 73 2.94 -18.11 4.04
N LYS A 74 4.06 -18.71 3.61
CA LYS A 74 5.40 -18.43 4.14
C LYS A 74 6.37 -18.02 3.01
N PRO A 75 7.43 -17.27 3.32
CA PRO A 75 8.47 -16.92 2.34
C PRO A 75 9.04 -18.15 1.61
N GLU A 76 9.24 -19.28 2.31
CA GLU A 76 9.78 -20.50 1.77
C GLU A 76 8.91 -21.08 0.65
N ASP A 77 7.59 -21.02 0.80
CA ASP A 77 6.64 -21.51 -0.17
C ASP A 77 6.76 -20.74 -1.49
N PHE A 78 6.79 -19.41 -1.39
CA PHE A 78 6.88 -18.54 -2.57
C PHE A 78 8.28 -18.51 -3.18
N SER A 79 9.33 -18.72 -2.40
CA SER A 79 10.71 -18.76 -2.94
C SER A 79 10.94 -19.94 -3.88
N ASN A 80 10.21 -21.04 -3.68
CA ASN A 80 10.34 -22.29 -4.40
C ASN A 80 9.17 -22.56 -5.37
N ILE A 81 8.13 -21.70 -5.39
CA ILE A 81 6.97 -21.89 -6.25
C ILE A 81 7.37 -21.82 -7.75
N ASN A 82 6.76 -22.67 -8.56
CA ASN A 82 6.89 -22.54 -10.01
C ASN A 82 6.31 -21.19 -10.47
N ILE A 83 7.10 -20.40 -11.20
CA ILE A 83 6.70 -19.06 -11.62
C ILE A 83 5.43 -19.06 -12.46
N SER A 84 5.27 -20.03 -13.39
CA SER A 84 4.08 -20.13 -14.25
C SER A 84 2.83 -20.47 -13.44
N LEU A 85 2.98 -21.26 -12.36
CA LEU A 85 1.90 -21.53 -11.43
C LEU A 85 1.50 -20.26 -10.68
N LEU A 86 2.48 -19.51 -10.12
CA LEU A 86 2.17 -18.26 -9.43
C LEU A 86 1.53 -17.25 -10.36
N GLU A 87 2.04 -17.09 -11.58
CA GLU A 87 1.44 -16.22 -12.61
C GLU A 87 -0.02 -16.58 -12.88
N SER A 88 -0.34 -17.87 -12.98
CA SER A 88 -1.72 -18.36 -13.17
C SER A 88 -2.61 -18.00 -11.97
N LEU A 89 -2.13 -18.23 -10.75
CA LEU A 89 -2.87 -17.97 -9.51
C LEU A 89 -3.20 -16.46 -9.31
N ILE A 90 -2.24 -15.59 -9.64
CA ILE A 90 -2.39 -14.14 -9.46
C ILE A 90 -2.84 -13.40 -10.73
N HIS A 91 -3.14 -14.11 -11.81
CA HIS A 91 -3.56 -13.55 -13.11
C HIS A 91 -4.69 -12.51 -12.97
N PRO A 92 -5.71 -12.70 -12.11
CA PRO A 92 -6.79 -11.73 -11.96
C PRO A 92 -6.33 -10.36 -11.44
N CYS A 93 -5.17 -10.27 -10.78
CA CYS A 93 -4.65 -9.02 -10.20
C CYS A 93 -3.97 -8.11 -11.23
N GLY A 94 -3.81 -8.53 -12.50
CA GLY A 94 -3.12 -7.75 -13.53
C GLY A 94 -1.62 -7.60 -13.30
N PHE A 95 -0.87 -7.27 -14.35
CA PHE A 95 0.61 -7.16 -14.29
C PHE A 95 1.30 -8.38 -13.64
N TYR A 96 0.62 -9.53 -13.71
CA TYR A 96 0.93 -10.73 -12.94
C TYR A 96 2.36 -11.25 -13.15
N LYS A 97 2.92 -11.13 -14.39
CA LYS A 97 4.30 -11.57 -14.67
C LYS A 97 5.34 -10.82 -13.82
N ASN A 98 5.22 -9.48 -13.74
CA ASN A 98 6.13 -8.68 -12.94
C ASN A 98 5.87 -8.88 -11.44
N LYS A 99 4.61 -9.02 -11.04
CA LYS A 99 4.22 -9.30 -9.66
C LYS A 99 4.77 -10.66 -9.21
N ALA A 100 4.62 -11.71 -10.00
CA ALA A 100 5.16 -13.03 -9.68
C ALA A 100 6.69 -13.00 -9.49
N LYS A 101 7.41 -12.38 -10.42
CA LYS A 101 8.87 -12.20 -10.29
C LYS A 101 9.26 -11.48 -9.00
N ASN A 102 8.60 -10.36 -8.70
CA ASN A 102 8.88 -9.58 -7.51
C ASN A 102 8.54 -10.33 -6.22
N ILE A 103 7.41 -11.04 -6.16
CA ILE A 103 7.02 -11.83 -4.99
C ILE A 103 8.06 -12.92 -4.72
N ILE A 104 8.48 -13.67 -5.74
CA ILE A 104 9.53 -14.70 -5.59
C ILE A 104 10.84 -14.09 -5.13
N ALA A 105 11.27 -12.98 -5.74
CA ALA A 105 12.52 -12.31 -5.37
C ALA A 105 12.45 -11.71 -3.96
N CYS A 106 11.31 -11.13 -3.58
CA CYS A 106 11.05 -10.62 -2.23
C CYS A 106 11.14 -11.77 -1.20
N SER A 107 10.49 -12.90 -1.47
CA SER A 107 10.51 -14.07 -0.59
C SER A 107 11.93 -14.62 -0.40
N LYS A 108 12.70 -14.73 -1.48
CA LYS A 108 14.11 -15.14 -1.41
C LYS A 108 14.94 -14.20 -0.54
N LYS A 109 14.75 -12.87 -0.72
CA LYS A 109 15.47 -11.88 0.07
C LYS A 109 15.06 -11.90 1.55
N ILE A 110 13.79 -12.11 1.85
CA ILE A 110 13.31 -12.26 3.25
C ILE A 110 13.99 -13.48 3.90
N ILE A 111 14.18 -14.58 3.18
CA ILE A 111 14.87 -15.76 3.70
C ILE A 111 16.35 -15.48 3.91
N SER A 112 17.04 -14.95 2.88
CA SER A 112 18.50 -14.78 2.92
C SER A 112 18.97 -13.71 3.89
N ASP A 113 18.29 -12.56 3.94
CA ASP A 113 18.77 -11.38 4.63
C ASP A 113 18.08 -11.18 5.99
N PHE A 114 16.90 -11.78 6.19
CA PHE A 114 16.05 -11.55 7.36
C PHE A 114 15.57 -12.84 8.04
N ASN A 115 16.25 -13.97 7.80
CA ASN A 115 15.98 -15.27 8.43
C ASN A 115 14.50 -15.72 8.30
N GLY A 116 13.84 -15.43 7.18
CA GLY A 116 12.45 -15.76 6.91
C GLY A 116 11.42 -14.86 7.61
N GLN A 117 11.87 -13.82 8.32
CA GLN A 117 11.00 -12.86 9.00
C GLN A 117 10.84 -11.58 8.16
N VAL A 118 9.62 -11.06 8.05
CA VAL A 118 9.41 -9.76 7.41
C VAL A 118 10.10 -8.69 8.26
N PRO A 119 10.99 -7.87 7.67
CA PRO A 119 11.68 -6.83 8.41
C PRO A 119 10.71 -5.74 8.89
N SER A 120 11.03 -5.12 10.02
CA SER A 120 10.20 -4.13 10.70
C SER A 120 10.76 -2.72 10.69
N THR A 121 11.68 -2.42 9.79
CA THR A 121 12.19 -1.05 9.56
C THR A 121 11.87 -0.58 8.15
N MET A 122 11.72 0.74 7.98
CA MET A 122 11.42 1.35 6.68
C MET A 122 12.51 1.05 5.64
N GLU A 123 13.76 1.15 6.06
CA GLU A 123 14.94 0.96 5.21
C GLU A 123 15.01 -0.47 4.67
N GLU A 124 14.82 -1.45 5.54
CA GLU A 124 14.83 -2.86 5.18
C GLU A 124 13.63 -3.23 4.31
N LEU A 125 12.41 -2.76 4.63
CA LEU A 125 11.22 -2.99 3.82
C LEU A 125 11.36 -2.44 2.39
N VAL A 126 11.91 -1.24 2.24
CA VAL A 126 12.14 -0.64 0.91
C VAL A 126 13.24 -1.36 0.15
N SER A 127 14.12 -2.10 0.81
CA SER A 127 15.14 -2.95 0.17
C SER A 127 14.53 -4.19 -0.49
N LEU A 128 13.31 -4.58 -0.13
CA LEU A 128 12.64 -5.75 -0.68
C LEU A 128 12.18 -5.51 -2.13
N PRO A 129 12.44 -6.44 -3.07
CA PRO A 129 11.96 -6.33 -4.43
C PRO A 129 10.44 -6.13 -4.51
N GLY A 130 10.00 -5.09 -5.21
CA GLY A 130 8.59 -4.78 -5.39
C GLY A 130 7.93 -4.03 -4.23
N VAL A 131 8.65 -3.73 -3.17
CA VAL A 131 8.18 -2.93 -2.02
C VAL A 131 8.72 -1.51 -2.13
N GLY A 132 7.86 -0.56 -2.49
CA GLY A 132 8.19 0.85 -2.49
C GLY A 132 7.83 1.53 -1.17
N ARG A 133 8.21 2.81 -1.00
CA ARG A 133 7.97 3.57 0.24
C ARG A 133 6.50 3.60 0.66
N LYS A 134 5.55 3.72 -0.30
CA LYS A 134 4.11 3.68 0.01
C LYS A 134 3.73 2.32 0.62
N SER A 135 4.15 1.23 -0.02
CA SER A 135 3.89 -0.13 0.44
C SER A 135 4.50 -0.39 1.81
N ALA A 136 5.75 0.06 2.02
CA ALA A 136 6.42 -0.05 3.30
C ALA A 136 5.68 0.68 4.43
N ASN A 137 5.13 1.88 4.17
CA ASN A 137 4.31 2.59 5.16
C ASN A 137 3.05 1.80 5.56
N VAL A 138 2.38 1.15 4.59
CA VAL A 138 1.23 0.28 4.88
C VAL A 138 1.66 -0.89 5.74
N ILE A 139 2.75 -1.57 5.37
CA ILE A 139 3.26 -2.73 6.11
C ILE A 139 3.68 -2.34 7.54
N MET A 140 4.39 -1.23 7.71
CA MET A 140 4.79 -0.72 9.03
C MET A 140 3.59 -0.46 9.94
N LEU A 141 2.54 0.17 9.39
CA LEU A 141 1.33 0.46 10.15
C LEU A 141 0.56 -0.82 10.50
N GLU A 142 0.23 -1.63 9.47
CA GLU A 142 -0.74 -2.71 9.63
C GLU A 142 -0.14 -4.00 10.24
N ALA A 143 1.12 -4.32 9.91
CA ALA A 143 1.76 -5.52 10.44
C ALA A 143 2.48 -5.29 11.77
N PHE A 144 3.00 -4.07 12.00
CA PHE A 144 3.86 -3.77 13.15
C PHE A 144 3.29 -2.69 14.08
N ASN A 145 2.14 -2.10 13.74
CA ASN A 145 1.53 -0.97 14.47
C ASN A 145 2.53 0.17 14.74
N THR A 146 3.45 0.40 13.79
CA THR A 146 4.52 1.39 13.89
C THR A 146 4.41 2.39 12.75
N PRO A 147 3.60 3.44 12.87
CA PRO A 147 3.44 4.44 11.82
C PRO A 147 4.68 5.33 11.74
N VAL A 148 5.48 5.18 10.69
CA VAL A 148 6.67 6.02 10.41
C VAL A 148 6.40 7.08 9.35
N GLY A 149 5.22 7.04 8.73
CA GLY A 149 4.79 7.99 7.72
C GLY A 149 3.38 7.70 7.23
N ILE A 150 2.92 8.47 6.24
CA ILE A 150 1.60 8.33 5.64
C ILE A 150 1.74 7.65 4.27
N ALA A 151 0.91 6.65 4.00
CA ALA A 151 0.81 6.02 2.70
C ALA A 151 0.05 6.92 1.72
N VAL A 152 0.75 7.91 1.14
CA VAL A 152 0.16 8.88 0.22
C VAL A 152 -0.03 8.23 -1.15
N ASP A 153 -1.25 7.88 -1.48
CA ASP A 153 -1.63 7.44 -2.81
C ASP A 153 -2.13 8.60 -3.70
N THR A 154 -2.54 8.28 -4.93
CA THR A 154 -3.06 9.29 -5.87
C THR A 154 -4.37 9.92 -5.40
N HIS A 155 -5.20 9.21 -4.63
CA HIS A 155 -6.44 9.73 -4.05
C HIS A 155 -6.14 10.68 -2.89
N CYS A 156 -5.29 10.27 -1.96
CA CYS A 156 -4.82 11.10 -0.85
C CYS A 156 -4.19 12.39 -1.38
N LYS A 157 -3.28 12.29 -2.37
CA LYS A 157 -2.66 13.45 -3.01
C LYS A 157 -3.69 14.38 -3.68
N ARG A 158 -4.68 13.82 -4.38
CA ARG A 158 -5.75 14.58 -5.03
C ARG A 158 -6.62 15.31 -4.01
N ILE A 159 -7.01 14.62 -2.92
CA ILE A 159 -7.81 15.22 -1.85
C ILE A 159 -7.01 16.31 -1.17
N ALA A 160 -5.77 16.05 -0.73
CA ALA A 160 -4.90 17.02 -0.10
C ALA A 160 -4.73 18.30 -0.94
N ASN A 161 -4.56 18.14 -2.27
CA ASN A 161 -4.49 19.28 -3.18
C ASN A 161 -5.81 20.05 -3.27
N ARG A 162 -6.97 19.37 -3.29
CA ARG A 162 -8.29 20.01 -3.33
C ARG A 162 -8.61 20.80 -2.08
N ILE A 163 -8.27 20.25 -0.91
CA ILE A 163 -8.46 20.92 0.39
C ILE A 163 -7.25 21.76 0.80
N ARG A 164 -6.24 21.87 -0.09
CA ARG A 164 -5.08 22.76 0.05
C ARG A 164 -4.20 22.49 1.29
N ILE A 165 -4.11 21.23 1.70
CA ILE A 165 -3.09 20.76 2.64
C ILE A 165 -1.79 20.52 1.85
N LYS A 166 -0.69 21.08 2.34
CA LYS A 166 0.68 20.83 1.84
C LYS A 166 1.53 20.28 2.95
#